data_c18ddae50cbf32824ada3db63219e0ca
#
_entry.id   c18ddae50cbf32824ada3db63219e0ca
#
_cell.length_a   1.000
_cell.length_b   1.000
_cell.length_c   1.000
_cell.angle_alpha   90.00
_cell.angle_beta   90.00
_cell.angle_gamma   90.00
#
_symmetry.space_group_name_H-M   'P 1'
#
loop_
_entity.id
_entity.type
_entity.pdbx_description
1 polymer ?
#
loop_
_entity_poly.entity_id
_entity_poly.type
_entity_poly.pdbx_seq_one_letter_code
_entity_poly.pdbx_strand_id
1 'polypeptide(L)'
;MERLPGGTRRLAVQLKSSIPAELFWDVLTDYAHLADFIPNLSSSELVMRDGETVRLQQVGSQQLLGMRFSAQVLLELREFKPDGVLRFQMLKGDFRRFEGSWQVRTLPEGSSLLYELTVQGCLGMPIGLIEER
;
A
#
# COMPACT_ATOMS: atom_id res chain seq x y z
N MET A 1 10.49 7.42 8.68
CA MET A 1 9.67 8.15 7.67
C MET A 1 10.32 9.47 7.33
N GLU A 2 10.43 9.74 6.06
CA GLU A 2 11.03 10.97 5.56
C GLU A 2 9.97 12.03 5.33
N ARG A 3 10.23 13.27 5.79
CA ARG A 3 9.32 14.39 5.59
C ARG A 3 9.84 15.31 4.49
N LEU A 4 8.99 15.56 3.49
CA LEU A 4 9.33 16.38 2.35
C LEU A 4 8.52 17.67 2.38
N PRO A 5 8.90 18.69 1.58
CA PRO A 5 8.13 19.93 1.50
C PRO A 5 6.67 19.70 1.13
N GLY A 6 5.78 20.59 1.59
CA GLY A 6 4.36 20.51 1.26
C GLY A 6 3.58 19.45 2.00
N GLY A 7 4.11 18.94 3.11
CA GLY A 7 3.42 17.90 3.88
C GLY A 7 3.53 16.51 3.27
N THR A 8 4.37 16.33 2.27
CA THR A 8 4.60 15.01 1.68
C THR A 8 5.44 14.17 2.63
N ARG A 9 5.12 12.88 2.70
CA ARG A 9 5.84 11.90 3.51
C ARG A 9 6.30 10.76 2.63
N ARG A 10 7.51 10.28 2.88
CA ARG A 10 8.04 9.09 2.21
C ARG A 10 8.37 8.04 3.25
N LEU A 11 7.85 6.85 3.02
CA LEU A 11 8.05 5.70 3.90
C LEU A 11 8.73 4.59 3.12
N ALA A 12 9.72 3.95 3.73
CA ALA A 12 10.33 2.75 3.16
C ALA A 12 10.46 1.72 4.27
N VAL A 13 9.98 0.51 4.00
CA VAL A 13 10.02 -0.60 4.96
C VAL A 13 10.56 -1.82 4.26
N GLN A 14 11.52 -2.50 4.90
CA GLN A 14 12.05 -3.76 4.41
C GLN A 14 11.77 -4.85 5.42
N LEU A 15 11.21 -5.96 4.93
CA LEU A 15 10.89 -7.12 5.74
C LEU A 15 11.55 -8.36 5.13
N LYS A 16 11.95 -9.30 6.00
CA LYS A 16 12.42 -10.61 5.57
C LYS A 16 11.46 -11.67 6.08
N SER A 17 11.25 -12.69 5.26
CA SER A 17 10.33 -13.77 5.57
C SER A 17 10.94 -15.10 5.20
N SER A 18 10.54 -16.17 5.91
CA SER A 18 10.95 -17.53 5.58
C SER A 18 10.13 -18.12 4.44
N ILE A 19 9.05 -17.46 4.01
CA ILE A 19 8.24 -18.00 2.92
C ILE A 19 8.91 -17.70 1.57
N PRO A 20 8.71 -18.59 0.56
CA PRO A 20 9.24 -18.33 -0.77
C PRO A 20 8.66 -17.06 -1.39
N ALA A 21 9.45 -16.40 -2.23
CA ALA A 21 9.03 -15.16 -2.89
C ALA A 21 7.73 -15.34 -3.69
N GLU A 22 7.54 -16.49 -4.31
CA GLU A 22 6.34 -16.76 -5.09
C GLU A 22 5.08 -16.76 -4.23
N LEU A 23 5.14 -17.37 -3.05
CA LEU A 23 4.02 -17.35 -2.12
C LEU A 23 3.78 -15.95 -1.56
N PHE A 24 4.84 -15.21 -1.31
CA PHE A 24 4.71 -13.82 -0.85
C PHE A 24 4.01 -12.98 -1.90
N TRP A 25 4.37 -13.16 -3.16
CA TRP A 25 3.70 -12.48 -4.27
C TRP A 25 2.21 -12.80 -4.33
N ASP A 26 1.87 -14.09 -4.16
CA ASP A 26 0.48 -14.51 -4.19
C ASP A 26 -0.35 -13.86 -3.08
N VAL A 27 0.24 -13.70 -1.89
CA VAL A 27 -0.42 -13.02 -0.77
C VAL A 27 -0.63 -11.54 -1.09
N LEU A 28 0.38 -10.89 -1.64
CA LEU A 28 0.30 -9.45 -1.96
C LEU A 28 -0.70 -9.16 -3.07
N THR A 29 -0.89 -10.07 -3.99
CA THR A 29 -1.80 -9.89 -5.12
C THR A 29 -3.19 -10.47 -4.89
N ASP A 30 -3.43 -11.01 -3.71
CA ASP A 30 -4.77 -11.44 -3.29
C ASP A 30 -5.50 -10.24 -2.68
N TYR A 31 -5.87 -9.32 -3.55
CA TYR A 31 -6.30 -7.97 -3.17
C TYR A 31 -7.52 -7.94 -2.27
N ALA A 32 -8.46 -8.84 -2.48
CA ALA A 32 -9.70 -8.85 -1.69
C ALA A 32 -9.46 -9.24 -0.23
N HIS A 33 -8.32 -9.88 0.06
CA HIS A 33 -8.00 -10.34 1.42
C HIS A 33 -6.95 -9.50 2.12
N LEU A 34 -6.47 -8.41 1.50
CA LEU A 34 -5.45 -7.57 2.10
C LEU A 34 -5.90 -6.96 3.43
N ALA A 35 -7.18 -6.62 3.56
CA ALA A 35 -7.70 -6.04 4.79
C ALA A 35 -7.65 -7.01 5.98
N ASP A 36 -7.50 -8.30 5.72
CA ASP A 36 -7.46 -9.31 6.79
C ASP A 36 -6.16 -9.23 7.61
N PHE A 37 -5.09 -8.69 7.04
CA PHE A 37 -3.80 -8.68 7.73
C PHE A 37 -3.03 -7.36 7.64
N ILE A 38 -3.47 -6.39 6.85
CA ILE A 38 -2.82 -5.08 6.81
C ILE A 38 -3.49 -4.18 7.85
N PRO A 39 -2.73 -3.68 8.85
CA PRO A 39 -3.29 -2.79 9.87
C PRO A 39 -3.90 -1.53 9.23
N ASN A 40 -5.01 -1.07 9.80
CA ASN A 40 -5.70 0.15 9.39
C ASN A 40 -6.29 0.13 7.98
N LEU A 41 -6.24 -1.01 7.31
CA LEU A 41 -6.93 -1.20 6.04
C LEU A 41 -8.27 -1.86 6.34
N SER A 42 -9.37 -1.10 6.18
CA SER A 42 -10.71 -1.58 6.50
C SER A 42 -11.30 -2.43 5.39
N SER A 43 -11.02 -2.09 4.15
CA SER A 43 -11.50 -2.87 3.01
C SER A 43 -10.58 -2.72 1.82
N SER A 44 -10.57 -3.75 0.98
CA SER A 44 -9.84 -3.76 -0.28
C SER A 44 -10.67 -4.56 -1.27
N GLU A 45 -11.00 -3.94 -2.39
CA GLU A 45 -11.90 -4.52 -3.37
C GLU A 45 -11.32 -4.39 -4.77
N LEU A 46 -11.30 -5.51 -5.49
CA LEU A 46 -10.86 -5.51 -6.89
C LEU A 46 -11.98 -4.95 -7.75
N VAL A 47 -11.70 -3.83 -8.42
CA VAL A 47 -12.68 -3.14 -9.24
C VAL A 47 -12.52 -3.51 -10.71
N MET A 48 -11.28 -3.68 -11.18
CA MET A 48 -11.01 -3.95 -12.58
C MET A 48 -9.67 -4.67 -12.72
N ARG A 49 -9.60 -5.58 -13.67
CA ARG A 49 -8.34 -6.20 -14.09
C ARG A 49 -8.29 -6.25 -15.61
N ASP A 50 -7.18 -5.77 -16.16
CA ASP A 50 -6.90 -5.84 -17.57
C ASP A 50 -5.42 -6.21 -17.74
N GLY A 51 -5.16 -7.52 -17.88
CA GLY A 51 -3.79 -8.02 -17.94
C GLY A 51 -3.03 -7.74 -16.65
N GLU A 52 -1.95 -7.01 -16.77
CA GLU A 52 -1.09 -6.66 -15.63
C GLU A 52 -1.55 -5.40 -14.91
N THR A 53 -2.59 -4.75 -15.42
CA THR A 53 -3.14 -3.54 -14.80
C THR A 53 -4.35 -3.90 -13.96
N VAL A 54 -4.36 -3.43 -12.73
CA VAL A 54 -5.40 -3.74 -11.74
C VAL A 54 -5.86 -2.45 -11.10
N ARG A 55 -7.14 -2.34 -10.81
CA ARG A 55 -7.67 -1.21 -10.03
C ARG A 55 -8.33 -1.73 -8.76
N LEU A 56 -8.00 -1.09 -7.65
CA LEU A 56 -8.52 -1.45 -6.33
C LEU A 56 -9.18 -0.25 -5.69
N GLN A 57 -10.30 -0.48 -5.04
CA GLN A 57 -10.91 0.49 -4.13
C GLN A 57 -10.54 0.09 -2.72
N GLN A 58 -9.84 0.96 -1.99
CA GLN A 58 -9.41 0.68 -0.63
C GLN A 58 -9.89 1.76 0.33
N VAL A 59 -10.19 1.34 1.54
CA VAL A 59 -10.58 2.24 2.64
C VAL A 59 -9.64 1.95 3.80
N GLY A 60 -8.93 2.99 4.23
CA GLY A 60 -8.14 2.95 5.45
C GLY A 60 -8.88 3.66 6.56
N SER A 61 -8.68 3.22 7.81
CA SER A 61 -9.28 3.89 8.94
C SER A 61 -8.34 3.84 10.15
N GLN A 62 -8.44 4.86 10.99
CA GLN A 62 -7.66 4.96 12.20
C GLN A 62 -8.46 5.69 13.26
N GLN A 63 -8.33 5.23 14.51
CA GLN A 63 -8.99 5.88 15.64
C GLN A 63 -7.98 6.77 16.35
N LEU A 64 -8.30 8.05 16.46
CA LEU A 64 -7.46 9.04 17.12
C LEU A 64 -8.34 9.90 18.02
N LEU A 65 -7.90 10.13 19.26
CA LEU A 65 -8.57 11.01 20.22
C LEU A 65 -10.06 10.68 20.39
N GLY A 66 -10.39 9.39 20.38
CA GLY A 66 -11.77 8.93 20.53
C GLY A 66 -12.63 9.04 19.29
N MET A 67 -12.06 9.49 18.17
CA MET A 67 -12.78 9.64 16.91
C MET A 67 -12.19 8.75 15.84
N ARG A 68 -13.06 8.26 14.94
CA ARG A 68 -12.62 7.43 13.83
C ARG A 68 -12.47 8.29 12.59
N PHE A 69 -11.30 8.20 11.97
CA PHE A 69 -11.01 8.85 10.70
C PHE A 69 -10.84 7.79 9.63
N SER A 70 -11.36 8.04 8.44
CA SER A 70 -11.19 7.12 7.32
C SER A 70 -10.83 7.88 6.05
N ALA A 71 -10.14 7.17 5.16
CA ALA A 71 -9.74 7.70 3.86
C ALA A 71 -9.97 6.63 2.81
N GLN A 72 -10.43 7.06 1.63
CA GLN A 72 -10.69 6.19 0.50
C GLN A 72 -9.72 6.50 -0.62
N VAL A 73 -9.28 5.45 -1.31
CA VAL A 73 -8.43 5.60 -2.49
C VAL A 73 -8.85 4.61 -3.56
N LEU A 74 -8.86 5.08 -4.80
CA LEU A 74 -8.93 4.22 -5.97
C LEU A 74 -7.52 4.15 -6.53
N LEU A 75 -6.92 2.96 -6.47
CA LEU A 75 -5.54 2.74 -6.90
C LEU A 75 -5.50 2.05 -8.24
N GLU A 76 -4.54 2.44 -9.06
CA GLU A 76 -4.16 1.65 -10.22
C GLU A 76 -2.82 0.98 -9.92
N LEU A 77 -2.76 -0.33 -10.11
CA LEU A 77 -1.57 -1.12 -9.86
C LEU A 77 -1.09 -1.75 -11.15
N ARG A 78 0.23 -1.85 -11.28
CA ARG A 78 0.85 -2.59 -12.37
C ARG A 78 1.69 -3.70 -11.79
N GLU A 79 1.41 -4.92 -12.24
CA GLU A 79 2.07 -6.14 -11.79
C GLU A 79 3.19 -6.50 -12.75
N PHE A 80 4.41 -6.57 -12.24
CA PHE A 80 5.58 -7.04 -13.01
C PHE A 80 6.11 -8.28 -12.32
N LYS A 81 5.36 -9.37 -12.45
CA LYS A 81 5.64 -10.60 -11.72
C LYS A 81 7.06 -11.15 -11.94
N PRO A 82 7.59 -11.18 -13.18
CA PRO A 82 8.96 -11.69 -13.38
C PRO A 82 10.01 -10.95 -12.58
N ASP A 83 9.81 -9.66 -12.33
CA ASP A 83 10.72 -8.83 -11.56
C ASP A 83 10.34 -8.74 -10.08
N GLY A 84 9.21 -9.32 -9.69
CA GLY A 84 8.71 -9.23 -8.33
C GLY A 84 8.30 -7.81 -7.93
N VAL A 85 7.91 -6.99 -8.87
CA VAL A 85 7.58 -5.57 -8.63
C VAL A 85 6.11 -5.31 -8.85
N LEU A 86 5.50 -4.63 -7.89
CA LEU A 86 4.14 -4.14 -7.98
C LEU A 86 4.18 -2.63 -7.75
N ARG A 87 3.76 -1.86 -8.74
CA ARG A 87 3.70 -0.40 -8.61
C ARG A 87 2.26 0.06 -8.51
N PHE A 88 2.04 1.10 -7.70
CA PHE A 88 0.69 1.62 -7.51
C PHE A 88 0.69 3.13 -7.47
N GLN A 89 -0.41 3.72 -7.92
CA GLN A 89 -0.67 5.15 -7.83
C GLN A 89 -2.16 5.39 -7.66
N MET A 90 -2.49 6.45 -6.94
CA MET A 90 -3.88 6.84 -6.74
C MET A 90 -4.42 7.51 -7.99
N LEU A 91 -5.58 7.03 -8.46
CA LEU A 91 -6.32 7.69 -9.53
C LEU A 91 -7.29 8.72 -8.96
N LYS A 92 -7.89 8.41 -7.81
CA LYS A 92 -8.88 9.24 -7.15
C LYS A 92 -8.92 8.88 -5.68
N GLY A 93 -9.10 9.87 -4.82
CA GLY A 93 -9.20 9.59 -3.39
C GLY A 93 -8.96 10.79 -2.52
N ASP A 94 -8.87 10.52 -1.22
CA ASP A 94 -8.83 11.55 -0.18
C ASP A 94 -7.43 12.13 0.06
N PHE A 95 -6.42 11.63 -0.62
CA PHE A 95 -5.08 12.17 -0.53
C PHE A 95 -4.79 13.07 -1.73
N ARG A 96 -3.80 13.92 -1.60
CA ARG A 96 -3.27 14.68 -2.74
C ARG A 96 -2.34 13.81 -3.57
N ARG A 97 -1.59 12.95 -2.89
CA ARG A 97 -0.64 12.06 -3.54
C ARG A 97 -0.56 10.76 -2.76
N PHE A 98 -0.61 9.66 -3.46
CA PHE A 98 -0.51 8.34 -2.86
C PHE A 98 0.02 7.40 -3.94
N GLU A 99 1.29 7.04 -3.84
CA GLU A 99 1.93 6.19 -4.84
C GLU A 99 3.10 5.47 -4.24
N GLY A 100 3.48 4.36 -4.83
CA GLY A 100 4.59 3.60 -4.31
C GLY A 100 4.79 2.28 -5.02
N SER A 101 5.49 1.38 -4.35
CA SER A 101 5.82 0.08 -4.92
C SER A 101 6.08 -0.95 -3.83
N TRP A 102 5.89 -2.21 -4.23
CA TRP A 102 6.29 -3.38 -3.49
C TRP A 102 7.30 -4.12 -4.34
N GLN A 103 8.38 -4.59 -3.75
CA GLN A 103 9.35 -5.42 -4.46
C GLN A 103 9.66 -6.65 -3.63
N VAL A 104 9.41 -7.82 -4.21
CA VAL A 104 9.68 -9.11 -3.58
C VAL A 104 10.91 -9.70 -4.22
N ARG A 105 11.88 -10.11 -3.38
CA ARG A 105 13.13 -10.75 -3.86
C ARG A 105 13.30 -12.10 -3.23
N THR A 106 13.85 -13.02 -3.99
CA THR A 106 14.20 -14.35 -3.51
C THR A 106 15.50 -14.27 -2.72
N LEU A 107 15.50 -14.92 -1.54
CA LEU A 107 16.68 -15.09 -0.72
C LEU A 107 16.95 -16.59 -0.52
N PRO A 108 18.18 -16.99 -0.14
CA PRO A 108 18.47 -18.38 0.13
C PRO A 108 17.53 -19.03 1.16
N GLU A 109 17.13 -18.28 2.18
CA GLU A 109 16.27 -18.78 3.26
C GLU A 109 14.82 -18.30 3.18
N GLY A 110 14.39 -17.77 2.04
CA GLY A 110 13.01 -17.29 1.89
C GLY A 110 12.91 -16.12 0.94
N SER A 111 12.44 -14.98 1.44
CA SER A 111 12.23 -13.80 0.61
C SER A 111 12.39 -12.51 1.39
N SER A 112 12.54 -11.42 0.68
CA SER A 112 12.46 -10.08 1.26
C SER A 112 11.42 -9.24 0.53
N LEU A 113 10.84 -8.31 1.26
CA LEU A 113 9.88 -7.35 0.72
C LEU A 113 10.38 -5.95 0.99
N LEU A 114 10.43 -5.13 -0.05
CA LEU A 114 10.66 -3.69 0.08
C LEU A 114 9.39 -2.96 -0.28
N TYR A 115 8.85 -2.21 0.67
CA TYR A 115 7.67 -1.38 0.48
C TYR A 115 8.09 0.07 0.52
N GLU A 116 7.73 0.83 -0.51
CA GLU A 116 7.97 2.26 -0.58
C GLU A 116 6.67 2.98 -0.85
N LEU A 117 6.42 4.04 -0.09
CA LEU A 117 5.21 4.85 -0.20
C LEU A 117 5.57 6.32 -0.16
N THR A 118 5.03 7.08 -1.10
CA THR A 118 5.03 8.54 -1.06
C THR A 118 3.59 9.00 -0.93
N VAL A 119 3.29 9.74 0.13
CA VAL A 119 1.93 10.16 0.43
C VAL A 119 1.90 11.63 0.85
N GLN A 120 0.87 12.32 0.39
CA GLN A 120 0.57 13.70 0.81
C GLN A 120 -0.91 13.76 1.13
N GLY A 121 -1.23 14.18 2.36
CA GLY A 121 -2.60 14.31 2.80
C GLY A 121 -3.23 15.59 2.28
N CYS A 122 -4.55 15.63 2.31
CA CYS A 122 -5.31 16.85 2.02
C CYS A 122 -5.32 17.76 3.24
N LEU A 123 -5.61 19.03 3.00
CA LEU A 123 -5.71 20.01 4.08
C LEU A 123 -6.77 19.54 5.10
N GLY A 124 -6.40 19.61 6.38
CA GLY A 124 -7.29 19.17 7.45
C GLY A 124 -7.26 17.69 7.79
N MET A 125 -6.54 16.89 7.01
CA MET A 125 -6.40 15.47 7.28
C MET A 125 -5.51 15.24 8.49
N PRO A 126 -5.94 14.40 9.48
CA PRO A 126 -5.08 14.09 10.62
C PRO A 126 -3.79 13.43 10.18
N ILE A 127 -2.68 13.88 10.76
CA ILE A 127 -1.37 13.35 10.39
C ILE A 127 -1.23 11.86 10.72
N GLY A 128 -1.99 11.38 11.72
CA GLY A 128 -1.98 9.97 12.09
C GLY A 128 -2.49 9.03 11.00
N LEU A 129 -3.26 9.54 10.03
CA LEU A 129 -3.69 8.74 8.88
C LEU A 129 -2.56 8.54 7.88
N ILE A 130 -1.53 9.37 7.94
CA ILE A 130 -0.40 9.33 7.01
C ILE A 130 0.79 8.66 7.66
N GLU A 131 1.09 9.02 8.89
CA GLU A 131 2.24 8.50 9.64
C GLU A 131 1.87 7.21 10.35
N GLU A 132 1.86 6.14 9.61
CA GLU A 132 1.56 4.81 10.09
C GLU A 132 2.79 4.18 10.73
N ARG A 133 2.61 3.42 11.79
CA ARG A 133 3.73 2.71 12.42
C ARG A 133 3.85 1.31 11.88
#